data_197996e123168f91a5d44beba6c77db8
#
_entry.id   197996e123168f91a5d44beba6c77db8
#
_cell.length_a   1.000
_cell.length_b   1.000
_cell.length_c   1.000
_cell.angle_alpha   90.00
_cell.angle_beta   90.00
_cell.angle_gamma   90.00
#
_symmetry.space_group_name_H-M   'P 1'
#
loop_
_entity.id
_entity.type
_entity.pdbx_description
1 polymer ?
#
loop_
_entity_poly.entity_id
_entity_poly.type
_entity_poly.pdbx_seq_one_letter_code
_entity_poly.pdbx_strand_id
1 'polypeptide(L)'
;MKKSVLSLIALLATLPAAGVLADQPERAELGYRQLMSDNPAIDGPVANRFFVPPDGAAPEQHRFAAAISIPEHAMRTQPGKIVPAEIAGKRTQLFPGVTFHFVSHNAYLVPLERELVVATGSDSFWQIQVSPGRTWSEENDEGMSRASFPFFLTSNIENESYNGVATFLYDDRSVSKLRYQIVQQLTPFFVETWFVAANQEAIDYQPMAIPAGQALADFEQELADRLEWRDWAELEEKFGAANLSDFDAGIEPKMIAASGLVIDNEVYVYSMNTPWGDYPYPREMRHGVWSATKSLAGLVTLARMAQKYGDEILDYKIKDLLHVTADHDGYAEVTLRHALSMATGIGTGSLEIKPNNISDGYIYSDLEEYSAWYLAPTIAEKLDYTFRVRSYPWGPGEHARYRDRDIVLLAAALDSLYRKKEGGDADLWQMMLDEVYGPIGIHHMPMNKTKETDRVPVPFLGWGIYVTLDDIAKITGLLQAGGVYNGERLLSEASLAEALYETDVRGLPTGAANEYGEKTYHLSLWHENFITASGKSYAAPKMVGWGGNVIQLMPNGMIGFRVGNGGDDPGVQMMIVADKIRPFDDHAIR
;
A
#
# COMPACT_ATOMS: atom_id res chain seq x y z
N MET A 1 -21.87 29.40 -6.12
CA MET A 1 -21.09 28.19 -6.26
C MET A 1 -20.61 27.63 -4.89
N LYS A 2 -21.43 27.66 -3.84
CA LYS A 2 -21.08 27.22 -2.46
C LYS A 2 -21.99 26.10 -1.91
N LYS A 3 -22.66 25.32 -2.76
CA LYS A 3 -23.61 24.28 -2.33
C LYS A 3 -23.32 22.87 -2.89
N SER A 4 -22.20 22.65 -3.60
CA SER A 4 -21.93 21.36 -4.25
C SER A 4 -20.91 20.47 -3.55
N VAL A 5 -20.19 20.94 -2.51
CA VAL A 5 -19.10 20.17 -1.89
C VAL A 5 -19.57 19.30 -0.71
N LEU A 6 -20.71 19.63 -0.10
CA LEU A 6 -21.26 18.85 1.02
C LEU A 6 -22.09 17.63 0.60
N SER A 7 -22.29 17.42 -0.70
CA SER A 7 -23.02 16.23 -1.23
C SER A 7 -22.10 15.13 -1.75
N LEU A 8 -20.78 15.29 -1.65
CA LEU A 8 -19.83 14.34 -2.22
C LEU A 8 -19.51 13.13 -1.32
N ILE A 9 -19.93 13.16 -0.07
CA ILE A 9 -19.73 12.02 0.88
C ILE A 9 -20.79 10.93 0.71
N ALA A 10 -21.83 11.13 -0.09
CA ALA A 10 -22.96 10.21 -0.22
C ALA A 10 -23.20 9.65 -1.63
N LEU A 11 -22.23 9.75 -2.56
CA LEU A 11 -22.34 9.03 -3.83
C LEU A 11 -21.54 7.72 -3.77
N LEU A 12 -21.98 6.81 -2.90
CA LEU A 12 -21.72 5.38 -3.00
C LEU A 12 -22.15 4.94 -4.40
N ALA A 13 -21.17 4.77 -5.30
CA ALA A 13 -21.43 4.01 -6.51
C ALA A 13 -21.89 2.63 -6.04
N THR A 14 -23.18 2.34 -6.23
CA THR A 14 -23.69 0.98 -6.14
C THR A 14 -22.97 0.19 -7.22
N LEU A 15 -21.87 -0.49 -6.86
CA LEU A 15 -21.45 -1.67 -7.60
C LEU A 15 -22.70 -2.56 -7.68
N PRO A 16 -22.99 -3.17 -8.83
CA PRO A 16 -24.09 -4.09 -8.92
C PRO A 16 -23.96 -5.09 -7.79
N ALA A 17 -25.02 -5.26 -7.01
CA ALA A 17 -25.11 -6.31 -6.01
C ALA A 17 -24.60 -7.59 -6.65
N ALA A 18 -23.76 -8.34 -5.94
CA ALA A 18 -23.28 -9.63 -6.37
C ALA A 18 -24.49 -10.41 -6.90
N GLY A 19 -24.62 -10.46 -8.23
CA GLY A 19 -25.60 -11.31 -8.88
C GLY A 19 -25.27 -12.72 -8.40
N VAL A 20 -26.28 -13.43 -7.92
CA VAL A 20 -26.25 -14.87 -7.76
C VAL A 20 -25.42 -15.42 -8.92
N LEU A 21 -24.35 -16.16 -8.62
CA LEU A 21 -23.53 -16.86 -9.61
C LEU A 21 -24.46 -17.70 -10.48
N ALA A 22 -24.98 -17.09 -11.54
CA ALA A 22 -25.60 -17.82 -12.63
C ALA A 22 -24.55 -18.78 -13.16
N ASP A 23 -24.95 -19.97 -13.54
CA ASP A 23 -24.15 -21.07 -14.09
C ASP A 23 -22.75 -20.63 -14.50
N GLN A 24 -21.73 -21.10 -13.75
CA GLN A 24 -20.37 -20.58 -13.90
C GLN A 24 -19.91 -20.81 -15.34
N PRO A 25 -19.53 -19.73 -16.06
CA PRO A 25 -19.10 -19.86 -17.45
C PRO A 25 -17.98 -20.91 -17.55
N GLU A 26 -18.05 -21.71 -18.59
CA GLU A 26 -17.02 -22.71 -18.86
C GLU A 26 -15.68 -22.03 -19.09
N ARG A 27 -14.57 -22.66 -18.68
CA ARG A 27 -13.18 -22.20 -18.91
C ARG A 27 -12.87 -21.89 -20.38
N ALA A 28 -13.71 -22.33 -21.29
CA ALA A 28 -13.68 -21.99 -22.71
C ALA A 28 -13.66 -20.49 -23.03
N GLU A 29 -14.11 -19.63 -22.11
CA GLU A 29 -14.01 -18.16 -22.28
C GLU A 29 -12.57 -17.63 -22.35
N LEU A 30 -11.59 -18.37 -21.84
CA LEU A 30 -10.16 -18.10 -22.00
C LEU A 30 -9.43 -19.23 -22.76
N GLY A 31 -10.14 -20.05 -23.54
CA GLY A 31 -9.55 -21.12 -24.33
C GLY A 31 -8.78 -20.60 -25.56
N TYR A 32 -8.09 -21.51 -26.25
CA TYR A 32 -7.28 -21.22 -27.45
C TYR A 32 -8.01 -20.32 -28.47
N ARG A 33 -9.24 -20.69 -28.86
CA ARG A 33 -10.01 -19.94 -29.86
C ARG A 33 -10.25 -18.48 -29.44
N GLN A 34 -10.55 -18.26 -28.16
CA GLN A 34 -10.78 -16.93 -27.65
C GLN A 34 -9.49 -16.11 -27.66
N LEU A 35 -8.40 -16.65 -27.12
CA LEU A 35 -7.13 -15.95 -27.01
C LEU A 35 -6.45 -15.69 -28.37
N MET A 36 -6.69 -16.55 -29.37
CA MET A 36 -6.19 -16.37 -30.75
C MET A 36 -7.08 -15.45 -31.60
N SER A 37 -8.29 -15.13 -31.17
CA SER A 37 -9.23 -14.33 -31.94
C SER A 37 -8.74 -12.91 -32.23
N ASP A 38 -8.86 -12.45 -33.45
CA ASP A 38 -8.58 -11.06 -33.82
C ASP A 38 -9.66 -10.08 -33.36
N ASN A 39 -10.85 -10.56 -33.09
CA ASN A 39 -12.00 -9.75 -32.73
C ASN A 39 -12.81 -10.43 -31.59
N PRO A 40 -12.23 -10.60 -30.41
CA PRO A 40 -12.91 -11.26 -29.29
C PRO A 40 -14.10 -10.44 -28.82
N ALA A 41 -15.23 -11.10 -28.59
CA ALA A 41 -16.30 -10.50 -27.80
C ALA A 41 -15.84 -10.46 -26.33
N ILE A 42 -15.71 -9.26 -25.77
CA ILE A 42 -15.34 -9.06 -24.36
C ILE A 42 -16.48 -8.31 -23.70
N ASP A 43 -17.25 -9.03 -22.90
CA ASP A 43 -18.40 -8.47 -22.17
C ASP A 43 -18.02 -8.01 -20.75
N GLY A 44 -16.73 -8.09 -20.37
CA GLY A 44 -16.17 -7.70 -19.08
C GLY A 44 -15.21 -8.74 -18.50
N PRO A 45 -14.92 -8.65 -17.20
CA PRO A 45 -14.13 -9.65 -16.51
C PRO A 45 -14.81 -11.02 -16.47
N VAL A 46 -13.99 -12.07 -16.47
CA VAL A 46 -14.40 -13.46 -16.28
C VAL A 46 -14.00 -13.97 -14.91
N ALA A 47 -14.37 -15.20 -14.55
CA ALA A 47 -14.00 -15.78 -13.26
C ALA A 47 -12.48 -15.79 -13.06
N ASN A 48 -12.02 -15.26 -11.93
CA ASN A 48 -10.59 -15.12 -11.58
C ASN A 48 -9.84 -16.46 -11.62
N ARG A 49 -10.52 -17.57 -11.26
CA ARG A 49 -9.92 -18.93 -11.31
C ARG A 49 -9.42 -19.35 -12.68
N PHE A 50 -9.80 -18.66 -13.77
CA PHE A 50 -9.32 -18.96 -15.11
C PHE A 50 -7.89 -18.47 -15.36
N PHE A 51 -7.37 -17.62 -14.48
CA PHE A 51 -6.01 -17.09 -14.55
C PHE A 51 -4.98 -17.90 -13.75
N VAL A 52 -5.37 -19.02 -13.18
CA VAL A 52 -4.47 -19.95 -12.48
C VAL A 52 -4.63 -21.37 -13.01
N PRO A 53 -3.60 -22.24 -12.82
CA PRO A 53 -3.72 -23.64 -13.22
C PRO A 53 -4.96 -24.29 -12.56
N PRO A 54 -5.78 -25.04 -13.29
CA PRO A 54 -6.79 -25.89 -12.68
C PRO A 54 -6.14 -27.06 -11.96
N ASP A 55 -6.88 -27.70 -11.06
CA ASP A 55 -6.43 -28.93 -10.41
C ASP A 55 -6.06 -29.97 -11.47
N GLY A 56 -4.85 -30.54 -11.34
CA GLY A 56 -4.34 -31.53 -12.28
C GLY A 56 -3.85 -30.97 -13.62
N ALA A 57 -3.66 -29.67 -13.76
CA ALA A 57 -3.04 -29.06 -14.93
C ALA A 57 -1.67 -29.72 -15.22
N ALA A 58 -1.39 -29.96 -16.51
CA ALA A 58 -0.09 -30.49 -16.94
C ALA A 58 1.00 -29.41 -16.80
N PRO A 59 2.26 -29.80 -16.56
CA PRO A 59 3.38 -28.87 -16.66
C PRO A 59 3.44 -28.20 -18.04
N GLU A 60 4.10 -27.02 -18.10
CA GLU A 60 4.37 -26.35 -19.37
C GLU A 60 5.09 -27.28 -20.36
N GLN A 61 4.68 -27.25 -21.63
CA GLN A 61 5.33 -28.01 -22.71
C GLN A 61 6.45 -27.21 -23.35
N HIS A 62 6.37 -25.89 -23.29
CA HIS A 62 7.32 -24.95 -23.86
C HIS A 62 7.90 -24.09 -22.73
N ARG A 63 9.20 -23.82 -22.79
CA ARG A 63 9.83 -22.90 -21.84
C ARG A 63 9.67 -21.47 -22.32
N PHE A 64 9.43 -20.56 -21.39
CA PHE A 64 9.32 -19.15 -21.68
C PHE A 64 10.62 -18.41 -21.35
N ALA A 65 11.18 -17.70 -22.33
CA ALA A 65 12.26 -16.72 -22.15
C ALA A 65 12.13 -15.67 -23.25
N ALA A 66 11.54 -14.53 -22.94
CA ALA A 66 11.20 -13.53 -23.96
C ALA A 66 10.94 -12.14 -23.36
N ALA A 67 11.06 -11.12 -24.22
CA ALA A 67 10.43 -9.83 -24.00
C ALA A 67 8.99 -9.86 -24.52
N ILE A 68 8.07 -9.31 -23.74
CA ILE A 68 6.69 -9.02 -24.12
C ILE A 68 6.47 -7.51 -24.08
N SER A 69 6.07 -6.92 -25.22
CA SER A 69 5.70 -5.52 -25.29
C SER A 69 4.18 -5.39 -25.42
N ILE A 70 3.57 -4.72 -24.46
CA ILE A 70 2.15 -4.38 -24.45
C ILE A 70 2.02 -2.95 -24.98
N PRO A 71 1.29 -2.72 -26.09
CA PRO A 71 1.12 -1.37 -26.62
C PRO A 71 0.25 -0.51 -25.70
N GLU A 72 0.43 0.81 -25.72
CA GLU A 72 -0.53 1.73 -25.13
C GLU A 72 -1.88 1.61 -25.84
N HIS A 73 -2.96 1.49 -25.09
CA HIS A 73 -4.30 1.35 -25.61
C HIS A 73 -5.38 1.85 -24.65
N ALA A 74 -6.57 2.13 -25.16
CA ALA A 74 -7.70 2.47 -24.32
C ALA A 74 -8.24 1.24 -23.58
N MET A 75 -8.37 1.37 -22.26
CA MET A 75 -8.98 0.33 -21.43
C MET A 75 -10.48 0.25 -21.70
N ARG A 76 -11.00 -0.96 -21.89
CA ARG A 76 -12.44 -1.24 -21.95
C ARG A 76 -12.93 -1.40 -20.51
N THR A 77 -13.60 -0.37 -20.03
CA THR A 77 -14.08 -0.32 -18.65
C THR A 77 -15.54 -0.67 -18.55
N GLN A 78 -15.88 -1.35 -17.47
CA GLN A 78 -17.28 -1.59 -17.09
C GLN A 78 -17.90 -0.30 -16.52
N PRO A 79 -19.23 -0.10 -16.63
CA PRO A 79 -19.90 1.10 -16.16
C PRO A 79 -19.74 1.27 -14.65
N GLY A 80 -18.99 2.25 -14.28
CA GLY A 80 -18.63 2.68 -12.95
C GLY A 80 -17.43 3.59 -13.10
N LYS A 81 -17.60 4.79 -13.40
CA LYS A 81 -16.73 5.97 -13.42
C LYS A 81 -15.21 5.74 -13.59
N ILE A 82 -14.75 5.44 -14.81
CA ILE A 82 -13.62 6.27 -15.22
C ILE A 82 -14.22 7.66 -15.45
N VAL A 83 -13.80 8.62 -14.64
CA VAL A 83 -13.88 9.99 -15.07
C VAL A 83 -12.72 10.14 -16.04
N PRO A 84 -12.96 10.24 -17.36
CA PRO A 84 -11.89 10.54 -18.29
C PRO A 84 -11.29 11.85 -17.85
N ALA A 85 -10.11 11.81 -17.27
CA ALA A 85 -9.44 13.00 -16.80
C ALA A 85 -8.08 13.08 -17.49
N GLU A 86 -7.71 14.28 -17.85
CA GLU A 86 -6.34 14.62 -18.17
C GLU A 86 -5.73 15.26 -16.93
N ILE A 87 -4.79 14.57 -16.31
CA ILE A 87 -4.11 15.04 -15.11
C ILE A 87 -2.64 15.20 -15.44
N ALA A 88 -2.12 16.42 -15.32
CA ALA A 88 -0.75 16.75 -15.67
C ALA A 88 -0.38 16.32 -17.10
N GLY A 89 -1.28 16.46 -18.07
CA GLY A 89 -1.08 16.06 -19.47
C GLY A 89 -1.15 14.56 -19.75
N LYS A 90 -1.61 13.74 -18.80
CA LYS A 90 -1.73 12.29 -18.89
C LYS A 90 -3.18 11.85 -18.81
N ARG A 91 -3.54 10.76 -19.51
CA ARG A 91 -4.92 10.28 -19.65
C ARG A 91 -5.17 9.03 -18.80
N THR A 92 -6.19 9.09 -17.96
CA THR A 92 -6.55 8.01 -17.02
C THR A 92 -7.17 6.77 -17.68
N GLN A 93 -7.73 6.90 -18.90
CA GLN A 93 -8.34 5.79 -19.62
C GLN A 93 -7.35 4.92 -20.43
N LEU A 94 -6.05 5.26 -20.43
CA LEU A 94 -5.05 4.51 -21.17
C LEU A 94 -4.31 3.51 -20.27
N PHE A 95 -4.20 2.26 -20.74
CA PHE A 95 -3.23 1.32 -20.23
C PHE A 95 -1.82 1.73 -20.71
N PRO A 96 -0.78 1.70 -19.87
CA PRO A 96 0.56 2.14 -20.26
C PRO A 96 1.18 1.19 -21.31
N GLY A 97 1.90 1.76 -22.28
CA GLY A 97 2.74 0.99 -23.21
C GLY A 97 4.03 0.58 -22.49
N VAL A 98 4.27 -0.72 -22.33
CA VAL A 98 5.38 -1.26 -21.54
C VAL A 98 5.95 -2.53 -22.14
N THR A 99 7.24 -2.77 -21.85
CA THR A 99 7.93 -4.03 -22.18
C THR A 99 8.43 -4.66 -20.89
N PHE A 100 8.18 -5.96 -20.74
CA PHE A 100 8.68 -6.78 -19.64
C PHE A 100 9.42 -7.99 -20.17
N HIS A 101 10.45 -8.42 -19.44
CA HIS A 101 11.18 -9.64 -19.71
C HIS A 101 10.75 -10.71 -18.71
N PHE A 102 10.37 -11.88 -19.21
CA PHE A 102 9.96 -13.00 -18.36
C PHE A 102 10.76 -14.25 -18.69
N VAL A 103 10.93 -15.08 -17.67
CA VAL A 103 11.45 -16.44 -17.80
C VAL A 103 10.54 -17.42 -17.06
N SER A 104 10.33 -18.62 -17.60
CA SER A 104 9.67 -19.68 -16.85
C SER A 104 10.68 -20.44 -15.98
N HIS A 105 10.29 -20.73 -14.73
CA HIS A 105 11.09 -21.45 -13.77
C HIS A 105 10.20 -22.19 -12.76
N ASN A 106 10.31 -23.53 -12.70
CA ASN A 106 9.57 -24.36 -11.72
C ASN A 106 8.04 -24.07 -11.69
N ALA A 107 7.40 -24.02 -12.89
CA ALA A 107 6.00 -23.66 -13.10
C ALA A 107 5.63 -22.23 -12.68
N TYR A 108 6.59 -21.36 -12.47
CA TYR A 108 6.39 -19.92 -12.33
C TYR A 108 6.78 -19.19 -13.61
N LEU A 109 6.09 -18.08 -13.87
CA LEU A 109 6.49 -17.05 -14.82
C LEU A 109 7.11 -15.90 -14.02
N VAL A 110 8.44 -15.74 -14.12
CA VAL A 110 9.18 -14.78 -13.30
C VAL A 110 9.54 -13.56 -14.14
N PRO A 111 9.03 -12.37 -13.80
CA PRO A 111 9.45 -11.11 -14.43
C PRO A 111 10.82 -10.68 -13.92
N LEU A 112 11.61 -10.08 -14.80
CA LEU A 112 12.91 -9.51 -14.41
C LEU A 112 12.80 -8.07 -13.91
N GLU A 113 11.83 -7.33 -14.43
CA GLU A 113 11.47 -6.00 -13.93
C GLU A 113 10.45 -6.15 -12.81
N ARG A 114 10.85 -5.80 -11.60
CA ARG A 114 10.05 -5.96 -10.36
C ARG A 114 9.69 -4.62 -9.73
N GLU A 115 10.16 -3.52 -10.28
CA GLU A 115 9.89 -2.16 -9.79
C GLU A 115 8.69 -1.53 -10.51
N LEU A 116 8.21 -0.39 -9.98
CA LEU A 116 7.22 0.43 -10.67
C LEU A 116 7.81 0.98 -11.98
N VAL A 117 7.19 0.61 -13.09
CA VAL A 117 7.57 1.10 -14.41
C VAL A 117 6.72 2.29 -14.80
N VAL A 118 7.39 3.41 -15.08
CA VAL A 118 6.80 4.59 -15.72
C VAL A 118 7.05 4.48 -17.21
N ALA A 119 6.00 4.33 -18.00
CA ALA A 119 6.14 4.20 -19.45
C ALA A 119 6.67 5.51 -20.07
N THR A 120 7.88 5.46 -20.61
CA THR A 120 8.52 6.62 -21.27
C THR A 120 7.81 6.94 -22.58
N GLY A 121 7.40 8.19 -22.77
CA GLY A 121 6.69 8.64 -23.97
C GLY A 121 5.22 8.22 -24.06
N SER A 122 4.69 7.51 -23.05
CA SER A 122 3.27 7.16 -22.95
C SER A 122 2.43 8.38 -22.54
N ASP A 123 1.20 8.45 -23.06
CA ASP A 123 0.17 9.39 -22.60
C ASP A 123 -0.64 8.85 -21.43
N SER A 124 -0.39 7.61 -21.01
CA SER A 124 -1.05 7.00 -19.86
C SER A 124 -0.70 7.72 -18.56
N PHE A 125 -1.71 7.86 -17.71
CA PHE A 125 -1.55 8.38 -16.34
C PHE A 125 -0.90 7.36 -15.40
N TRP A 126 -0.95 6.07 -15.75
CA TRP A 126 -0.60 4.97 -14.86
C TRP A 126 0.86 4.56 -14.93
N GLN A 127 1.38 4.18 -13.80
CA GLN A 127 2.54 3.31 -13.63
C GLN A 127 2.05 1.88 -13.47
N ILE A 128 2.90 0.90 -13.77
CA ILE A 128 2.59 -0.52 -13.66
C ILE A 128 3.73 -1.27 -12.98
N GLN A 129 3.37 -2.25 -12.16
CA GLN A 129 4.29 -3.30 -11.72
C GLN A 129 3.70 -4.66 -12.04
N VAL A 130 4.55 -5.59 -12.44
CA VAL A 130 4.21 -7.01 -12.62
C VAL A 130 4.86 -7.84 -11.51
N SER A 131 4.19 -8.93 -11.13
CA SER A 131 4.70 -9.86 -10.12
C SER A 131 4.76 -11.28 -10.69
N PRO A 132 5.43 -12.23 -10.03
CA PRO A 132 5.54 -13.60 -10.49
C PRO A 132 4.16 -14.25 -10.66
N GLY A 133 4.03 -14.96 -11.75
CA GLY A 133 2.84 -15.69 -12.13
C GLY A 133 3.06 -17.19 -12.25
N ARG A 134 2.30 -17.85 -13.12
CA ARG A 134 2.34 -19.31 -13.33
C ARG A 134 2.45 -19.68 -14.79
N THR A 135 3.04 -20.85 -15.05
CA THR A 135 3.04 -21.51 -16.36
C THR A 135 2.51 -22.93 -16.24
N TRP A 136 1.72 -23.37 -17.22
CA TRP A 136 1.13 -24.71 -17.28
C TRP A 136 0.65 -25.05 -18.70
N SER A 137 0.09 -26.22 -18.90
CA SER A 137 -0.59 -26.61 -20.16
C SER A 137 -1.96 -27.21 -19.88
N GLU A 138 -2.90 -26.96 -20.79
CA GLU A 138 -4.23 -27.54 -20.81
C GLU A 138 -4.49 -28.25 -22.12
N GLU A 139 -5.33 -29.30 -22.13
CA GLU A 139 -5.67 -30.05 -23.35
C GLU A 139 -6.27 -29.17 -24.45
N ASN A 140 -7.03 -28.13 -24.06
CA ASN A 140 -7.73 -27.24 -24.99
C ASN A 140 -6.85 -26.09 -25.50
N ASP A 141 -5.54 -26.06 -25.20
CA ASP A 141 -4.60 -25.02 -25.64
C ASP A 141 -3.87 -25.39 -26.94
N GLU A 142 -4.36 -26.43 -27.65
CA GLU A 142 -3.88 -26.87 -28.99
C GLU A 142 -2.36 -27.11 -29.04
N GLY A 143 -1.77 -27.60 -27.93
CA GLY A 143 -0.34 -27.88 -27.80
C GLY A 143 0.52 -26.68 -27.38
N MET A 144 -0.05 -25.52 -27.15
CA MET A 144 0.65 -24.38 -26.53
C MET A 144 0.70 -24.53 -25.03
N SER A 145 1.65 -23.84 -24.39
CA SER A 145 1.65 -23.62 -22.96
C SER A 145 0.93 -22.32 -22.62
N ARG A 146 0.46 -22.22 -21.40
CA ARG A 146 -0.23 -21.03 -20.87
C ARG A 146 0.65 -20.34 -19.85
N ALA A 147 0.66 -19.01 -19.90
CA ALA A 147 1.25 -18.15 -18.90
C ALA A 147 0.19 -17.22 -18.33
N SER A 148 0.30 -16.93 -17.04
CA SER A 148 -0.50 -15.91 -16.38
C SER A 148 0.34 -15.19 -15.33
N PHE A 149 0.07 -13.91 -15.12
CA PHE A 149 0.77 -13.09 -14.12
C PHE A 149 -0.14 -12.01 -13.53
N PRO A 150 0.05 -11.67 -12.24
CA PRO A 150 -0.59 -10.53 -11.63
C PRO A 150 0.17 -9.24 -11.93
N PHE A 151 -0.55 -8.15 -11.97
CA PHE A 151 -0.01 -6.80 -12.07
C PHE A 151 -0.86 -5.83 -11.26
N PHE A 152 -0.34 -4.64 -10.96
CA PHE A 152 -1.18 -3.54 -10.52
C PHE A 152 -0.83 -2.24 -11.24
N LEU A 153 -1.85 -1.40 -11.42
CA LEU A 153 -1.69 -0.03 -11.86
C LEU A 153 -1.82 0.90 -10.65
N THR A 154 -1.05 1.98 -10.70
CA THR A 154 -1.15 3.08 -9.74
C THR A 154 -0.75 4.38 -10.42
N SER A 155 -1.13 5.51 -9.84
CA SER A 155 -0.58 6.80 -10.25
C SER A 155 0.71 7.11 -9.47
N ASN A 156 1.46 8.07 -9.94
CA ASN A 156 2.60 8.59 -9.19
C ASN A 156 2.27 9.79 -8.29
N ILE A 157 0.99 10.03 -8.05
CA ILE A 157 0.48 11.15 -7.26
C ILE A 157 -0.15 10.64 -5.99
N GLU A 158 -0.98 9.61 -6.11
CA GLU A 158 -1.75 9.00 -5.02
C GLU A 158 -1.16 7.65 -4.59
N ASN A 159 -1.90 6.93 -3.75
CA ASN A 159 -1.52 5.60 -3.29
C ASN A 159 -2.63 4.57 -3.53
N GLU A 160 -3.54 4.88 -4.44
CA GLU A 160 -4.52 3.92 -4.93
C GLU A 160 -3.83 2.79 -5.69
N SER A 161 -4.40 1.59 -5.65
CA SER A 161 -3.93 0.45 -6.42
C SER A 161 -5.08 -0.23 -7.15
N TYR A 162 -4.82 -0.64 -8.41
CA TYR A 162 -5.75 -1.36 -9.27
C TYR A 162 -5.13 -2.70 -9.63
N ASN A 163 -5.49 -3.74 -8.88
CA ASN A 163 -4.93 -5.07 -9.06
C ASN A 163 -5.61 -5.80 -10.20
N GLY A 164 -4.82 -6.31 -11.10
CA GLY A 164 -5.23 -7.04 -12.29
C GLY A 164 -4.46 -8.33 -12.47
N VAL A 165 -4.99 -9.15 -13.39
CA VAL A 165 -4.36 -10.40 -13.82
C VAL A 165 -4.37 -10.47 -15.33
N ALA A 166 -3.33 -11.09 -15.89
CA ALA A 166 -3.15 -11.26 -17.31
C ALA A 166 -2.85 -12.73 -17.64
N THR A 167 -3.25 -13.18 -18.84
CA THR A 167 -2.93 -14.53 -19.35
C THR A 167 -2.77 -14.52 -20.87
N PHE A 168 -1.92 -15.41 -21.37
CA PHE A 168 -1.70 -15.65 -22.80
C PHE A 168 -1.23 -17.09 -23.02
N LEU A 169 -1.34 -17.57 -24.26
CA LEU A 169 -0.75 -18.82 -24.71
C LEU A 169 0.56 -18.57 -25.42
N TYR A 170 1.49 -19.52 -25.35
CA TYR A 170 2.77 -19.43 -26.02
C TYR A 170 3.32 -20.80 -26.46
N ASP A 171 4.12 -20.76 -27.50
CA ASP A 171 5.01 -21.83 -27.91
C ASP A 171 6.42 -21.25 -28.20
N ASP A 172 7.30 -22.04 -28.82
CA ASP A 172 8.67 -21.62 -29.13
C ASP A 172 8.75 -20.50 -30.19
N ARG A 173 7.65 -20.12 -30.83
CA ARG A 173 7.62 -19.21 -31.99
C ARG A 173 6.60 -18.10 -31.89
N SER A 174 5.53 -18.32 -31.17
CA SER A 174 4.37 -17.43 -31.18
C SER A 174 3.72 -17.31 -29.80
N VAL A 175 2.95 -16.25 -29.66
CA VAL A 175 2.06 -16.02 -28.53
C VAL A 175 0.66 -15.69 -29.02
N SER A 176 -0.33 -15.99 -28.19
CA SER A 176 -1.69 -15.49 -28.39
C SER A 176 -1.76 -13.99 -28.07
N LYS A 177 -2.94 -13.40 -28.16
CA LYS A 177 -3.20 -12.11 -27.53
C LYS A 177 -3.14 -12.24 -26.02
N LEU A 178 -2.74 -11.14 -25.37
CA LEU A 178 -2.81 -10.97 -23.92
C LEU A 178 -4.25 -10.64 -23.54
N ARG A 179 -4.87 -11.48 -22.74
CA ARG A 179 -6.12 -11.17 -22.03
C ARG A 179 -5.78 -10.69 -20.63
N TYR A 180 -6.27 -9.53 -20.24
CA TYR A 180 -6.14 -9.06 -18.88
C TYR A 180 -7.45 -8.52 -18.33
N GLN A 181 -7.54 -8.46 -17.01
CA GLN A 181 -8.63 -7.81 -16.30
C GLN A 181 -8.12 -7.15 -15.02
N ILE A 182 -8.71 -6.01 -14.67
CA ILE A 182 -8.50 -5.30 -13.40
C ILE A 182 -9.76 -5.52 -12.58
N VAL A 183 -9.64 -6.16 -11.41
CA VAL A 183 -10.79 -6.69 -10.67
C VAL A 183 -10.83 -6.27 -9.20
N GLN A 184 -9.76 -5.68 -8.70
CA GLN A 184 -9.70 -5.15 -7.34
C GLN A 184 -9.05 -3.77 -7.37
N GLN A 185 -9.61 -2.84 -6.63
CA GLN A 185 -9.07 -1.49 -6.50
C GLN A 185 -9.20 -1.01 -5.06
N LEU A 186 -8.34 -0.08 -4.67
CA LEU A 186 -8.43 0.65 -3.41
C LEU A 186 -8.91 2.08 -3.66
N THR A 187 -9.48 2.67 -2.62
CA THR A 187 -10.12 3.98 -2.66
C THR A 187 -9.18 5.07 -3.16
N PRO A 188 -9.48 5.74 -4.29
CA PRO A 188 -8.80 6.98 -4.70
C PRO A 188 -9.16 8.12 -3.74
N PHE A 189 -8.35 9.16 -3.71
CA PHE A 189 -8.58 10.31 -2.85
C PHE A 189 -8.86 11.58 -3.67
N PHE A 190 -7.91 11.98 -4.47
CA PHE A 190 -7.95 13.23 -5.23
C PHE A 190 -8.35 13.00 -6.69
N VAL A 191 -7.87 11.90 -7.24
CA VAL A 191 -8.19 11.43 -8.59
C VAL A 191 -9.33 10.41 -8.48
N GLU A 192 -10.56 10.85 -8.68
CA GLU A 192 -11.75 10.00 -8.59
C GLU A 192 -11.88 9.05 -9.79
N THR A 193 -10.99 8.05 -9.90
CA THR A 193 -10.99 7.06 -10.98
C THR A 193 -11.31 5.67 -10.46
N TRP A 194 -12.59 5.38 -10.31
CA TRP A 194 -13.07 4.03 -10.01
C TRP A 194 -13.36 3.27 -11.29
N PHE A 195 -12.70 2.14 -11.52
CA PHE A 195 -13.01 1.33 -12.71
C PHE A 195 -12.66 -0.15 -12.54
N VAL A 196 -13.38 -0.95 -13.30
CA VAL A 196 -13.06 -2.33 -13.62
C VAL A 196 -12.77 -2.38 -15.11
N ALA A 197 -11.77 -3.08 -15.53
CA ALA A 197 -11.41 -3.18 -16.94
C ALA A 197 -11.20 -4.65 -17.35
N ALA A 198 -11.48 -4.93 -18.62
CA ALA A 198 -11.12 -6.20 -19.25
C ALA A 198 -10.81 -5.97 -20.73
N ASN A 199 -9.62 -6.36 -21.16
CA ASN A 199 -9.16 -6.20 -22.54
C ASN A 199 -8.51 -7.49 -23.05
N GLN A 200 -8.40 -7.56 -24.38
CA GLN A 200 -7.57 -8.54 -25.05
C GLN A 200 -6.82 -7.83 -26.18
N GLU A 201 -5.49 -7.78 -26.07
CA GLU A 201 -4.63 -6.97 -26.93
C GLU A 201 -3.57 -7.83 -27.62
N ALA A 202 -3.23 -7.47 -28.84
CA ALA A 202 -2.05 -8.02 -29.48
C ALA A 202 -0.78 -7.51 -28.75
N ILE A 203 0.17 -8.40 -28.57
CA ILE A 203 1.45 -8.09 -27.92
C ILE A 203 2.60 -8.46 -28.86
N ASP A 204 3.70 -7.70 -28.78
CA ASP A 204 4.93 -8.08 -29.45
C ASP A 204 5.68 -9.11 -28.61
N TYR A 205 6.09 -10.20 -29.27
CA TYR A 205 6.81 -11.31 -28.64
C TYR A 205 8.20 -11.47 -29.25
N GLN A 206 9.20 -11.37 -28.41
CA GLN A 206 10.60 -11.51 -28.82
C GLN A 206 11.28 -12.60 -27.99
N PRO A 207 11.29 -13.87 -28.48
CA PRO A 207 12.07 -14.91 -27.83
C PRO A 207 13.54 -14.53 -27.79
N MET A 208 14.17 -14.70 -26.62
CA MET A 208 15.57 -14.34 -26.44
C MET A 208 16.22 -15.13 -25.32
N ALA A 209 17.54 -15.33 -25.43
CA ALA A 209 18.30 -15.86 -24.30
C ALA A 209 18.43 -14.77 -23.22
N ILE A 210 17.93 -15.04 -22.05
CA ILE A 210 17.95 -14.13 -20.90
C ILE A 210 18.90 -14.69 -19.82
N PRO A 211 19.95 -13.99 -19.42
CA PRO A 211 20.82 -14.41 -18.32
C PRO A 211 20.12 -14.16 -16.96
N ALA A 212 19.16 -15.01 -16.63
CA ALA A 212 18.29 -14.83 -15.46
C ALA A 212 18.82 -15.48 -14.17
N GLY A 213 20.04 -16.02 -14.13
CA GLY A 213 20.51 -16.81 -13.00
C GLY A 213 20.38 -16.12 -11.64
N GLN A 214 20.80 -14.84 -11.54
CA GLN A 214 20.66 -14.09 -10.29
C GLN A 214 19.20 -13.81 -9.97
N ALA A 215 18.40 -13.32 -10.93
CA ALA A 215 16.98 -13.02 -10.71
C ALA A 215 16.16 -14.26 -10.28
N LEU A 216 16.53 -15.44 -10.77
CA LEU A 216 15.90 -16.69 -10.35
C LEU A 216 16.34 -17.11 -8.94
N ALA A 217 17.61 -16.94 -8.58
CA ALA A 217 18.09 -17.19 -7.23
C ALA A 217 17.43 -16.24 -6.21
N ASP A 218 17.29 -14.96 -6.55
CA ASP A 218 16.59 -13.97 -5.74
C ASP A 218 15.11 -14.33 -5.58
N PHE A 219 14.47 -14.80 -6.64
CA PHE A 219 13.08 -15.27 -6.60
C PHE A 219 12.91 -16.53 -5.72
N GLU A 220 13.83 -17.49 -5.78
CA GLU A 220 13.81 -18.66 -4.90
C GLU A 220 13.96 -18.25 -3.41
N GLN A 221 14.81 -17.25 -3.13
CA GLN A 221 14.92 -16.70 -1.79
C GLN A 221 13.64 -15.97 -1.37
N GLU A 222 13.01 -15.19 -2.26
CA GLU A 222 11.71 -14.56 -2.00
C GLU A 222 10.65 -15.59 -1.61
N LEU A 223 10.61 -16.75 -2.30
CA LEU A 223 9.70 -17.84 -1.95
C LEU A 223 10.00 -18.44 -0.58
N ALA A 224 11.30 -18.60 -0.24
CA ALA A 224 11.73 -19.15 1.05
C ALA A 224 11.43 -18.21 2.23
N ASP A 225 11.42 -16.91 1.99
CA ASP A 225 11.16 -15.87 3.00
C ASP A 225 9.66 -15.59 3.23
N ARG A 226 8.77 -16.26 2.49
CA ARG A 226 7.32 -16.10 2.66
C ARG A 226 6.88 -16.59 4.02
N LEU A 227 5.99 -15.81 4.67
CA LEU A 227 5.33 -16.22 5.90
C LEU A 227 4.35 -17.36 5.65
N GLU A 228 4.07 -18.16 6.65
CA GLU A 228 3.03 -19.16 6.57
C GLU A 228 1.65 -18.50 6.61
N TRP A 229 0.81 -18.81 5.61
CA TRP A 229 -0.59 -18.38 5.59
C TRP A 229 -1.47 -19.53 6.07
N ARG A 230 -2.44 -19.18 6.91
CA ARG A 230 -3.43 -20.07 7.49
C ARG A 230 -4.83 -19.61 7.10
N ASP A 231 -5.73 -20.55 7.00
CA ASP A 231 -7.14 -20.26 6.82
C ASP A 231 -7.75 -19.69 8.11
N TRP A 232 -8.63 -18.70 7.98
CA TRP A 232 -9.38 -18.17 9.12
C TRP A 232 -10.20 -19.24 9.83
N ALA A 233 -10.69 -20.23 9.10
CA ALA A 233 -11.44 -21.36 9.64
C ALA A 233 -10.67 -22.15 10.72
N GLU A 234 -9.31 -22.16 10.67
CA GLU A 234 -8.50 -22.78 11.73
C GLU A 234 -8.63 -22.02 13.07
N LEU A 235 -8.75 -20.68 13.02
CA LEU A 235 -9.03 -19.90 14.23
C LEU A 235 -10.44 -20.15 14.74
N GLU A 236 -11.43 -20.27 13.84
CA GLU A 236 -12.81 -20.58 14.20
C GLU A 236 -12.94 -21.95 14.85
N GLU A 237 -12.21 -22.94 14.34
CA GLU A 237 -12.15 -24.28 14.95
C GLU A 237 -11.52 -24.24 16.36
N LYS A 238 -10.45 -23.48 16.52
CA LYS A 238 -9.67 -23.41 17.77
C LYS A 238 -10.33 -22.57 18.85
N PHE A 239 -10.92 -21.42 18.47
CA PHE A 239 -11.41 -20.42 19.43
C PHE A 239 -12.94 -20.25 19.38
N GLY A 240 -13.63 -20.86 18.43
CA GLY A 240 -15.06 -20.73 18.19
C GLY A 240 -15.45 -19.52 17.34
N ALA A 241 -16.22 -19.73 16.27
CA ALA A 241 -16.63 -18.69 15.34
C ALA A 241 -17.32 -17.48 16.02
N ALA A 242 -18.11 -17.72 17.10
CA ALA A 242 -18.77 -16.66 17.84
C ALA A 242 -17.80 -15.68 18.54
N ASN A 243 -16.59 -16.12 18.90
CA ASN A 243 -15.57 -15.26 19.50
C ASN A 243 -14.88 -14.37 18.46
N LEU A 244 -14.88 -14.78 17.20
CA LEU A 244 -14.21 -14.09 16.09
C LEU A 244 -15.17 -13.19 15.29
N SER A 245 -16.48 -13.32 15.48
CA SER A 245 -17.52 -12.64 14.67
C SER A 245 -17.48 -11.12 14.70
N ASP A 246 -16.82 -10.54 15.72
CA ASP A 246 -16.71 -9.08 15.86
C ASP A 246 -15.59 -8.48 15.01
N PHE A 247 -14.71 -9.29 14.39
CA PHE A 247 -13.46 -8.81 13.77
C PHE A 247 -13.68 -7.72 12.72
N ASP A 248 -14.63 -7.92 11.83
CA ASP A 248 -15.06 -6.96 10.81
C ASP A 248 -16.49 -6.46 11.02
N ALA A 249 -17.03 -6.59 12.24
CA ALA A 249 -18.40 -6.20 12.54
C ALA A 249 -18.66 -4.72 12.23
N GLY A 250 -19.78 -4.47 11.56
CA GLY A 250 -20.20 -3.12 11.17
C GLY A 250 -19.59 -2.61 9.87
N ILE A 251 -18.69 -3.36 9.24
CA ILE A 251 -18.13 -3.02 7.93
C ILE A 251 -18.81 -3.85 6.84
N GLU A 252 -19.26 -3.20 5.77
CA GLU A 252 -19.81 -3.92 4.63
C GLU A 252 -18.71 -4.75 3.92
N PRO A 253 -18.92 -6.05 3.63
CA PRO A 253 -17.88 -6.91 3.02
C PRO A 253 -17.27 -6.35 1.74
N LYS A 254 -18.05 -5.64 0.91
CA LYS A 254 -17.55 -4.98 -0.32
C LYS A 254 -16.53 -3.85 -0.06
N MET A 255 -16.46 -3.34 1.18
CA MET A 255 -15.51 -2.31 1.60
C MET A 255 -14.20 -2.90 2.12
N ILE A 256 -14.07 -4.23 2.14
CA ILE A 256 -12.89 -4.94 2.61
C ILE A 256 -12.21 -5.56 1.39
N ALA A 257 -11.00 -5.11 1.09
CA ALA A 257 -10.15 -5.71 0.05
C ALA A 257 -9.36 -6.90 0.61
N ALA A 258 -8.86 -6.78 1.83
CA ALA A 258 -8.21 -7.85 2.58
C ALA A 258 -8.32 -7.58 4.09
N SER A 259 -8.47 -8.62 4.91
CA SER A 259 -8.39 -8.51 6.36
C SER A 259 -7.86 -9.79 6.99
N GLY A 260 -7.29 -9.69 8.20
CA GLY A 260 -6.76 -10.84 8.91
C GLY A 260 -5.99 -10.49 10.18
N LEU A 261 -5.45 -11.54 10.78
CA LEU A 261 -4.61 -11.48 11.99
C LEU A 261 -3.23 -12.09 11.70
N VAL A 262 -2.21 -11.52 12.32
CA VAL A 262 -0.90 -12.17 12.44
C VAL A 262 -0.73 -12.65 13.88
N ILE A 263 -0.45 -13.92 14.03
CA ILE A 263 -0.25 -14.59 15.32
C ILE A 263 1.02 -15.42 15.21
N ASP A 264 2.03 -15.12 16.04
CA ASP A 264 3.30 -15.85 16.11
C ASP A 264 3.98 -16.02 14.73
N ASN A 265 3.97 -14.98 13.89
CA ASN A 265 4.46 -14.92 12.50
C ASN A 265 3.67 -15.75 11.47
N GLU A 266 2.52 -16.28 11.81
CA GLU A 266 1.58 -16.88 10.87
C GLU A 266 0.49 -15.85 10.49
N VAL A 267 0.11 -15.79 9.22
CA VAL A 267 -0.89 -14.86 8.71
C VAL A 267 -2.22 -15.57 8.50
N TYR A 268 -3.21 -15.25 9.31
CA TYR A 268 -4.57 -15.76 9.18
C TYR A 268 -5.41 -14.79 8.36
N VAL A 269 -5.74 -15.18 7.14
CA VAL A 269 -6.48 -14.31 6.19
C VAL A 269 -7.97 -14.58 6.32
N TYR A 270 -8.75 -13.53 6.63
CA TYR A 270 -10.19 -13.61 6.78
C TYR A 270 -10.93 -13.38 5.45
N SER A 271 -10.51 -12.39 4.66
CA SER A 271 -11.17 -12.04 3.40
C SER A 271 -10.18 -11.47 2.38
N MET A 272 -10.29 -11.91 1.13
CA MET A 272 -9.63 -11.35 -0.05
C MET A 272 -10.50 -11.52 -1.31
N ASN A 273 -11.81 -11.35 -1.18
CA ASN A 273 -12.76 -11.63 -2.24
C ASN A 273 -12.88 -10.46 -3.24
N THR A 274 -13.13 -10.81 -4.50
CA THR A 274 -13.55 -9.87 -5.55
C THR A 274 -14.92 -10.28 -6.10
N PRO A 275 -15.61 -9.43 -6.86
CA PRO A 275 -16.87 -9.80 -7.52
C PRO A 275 -16.76 -10.98 -8.51
N TRP A 276 -15.53 -11.34 -8.91
CA TRP A 276 -15.26 -12.45 -9.86
C TRP A 276 -14.59 -13.67 -9.19
N GLY A 277 -14.78 -13.79 -7.88
CA GLY A 277 -14.17 -14.83 -7.05
C GLY A 277 -12.86 -14.35 -6.41
N ASP A 278 -12.18 -15.25 -5.69
CA ASP A 278 -10.93 -14.94 -5.02
C ASP A 278 -9.88 -14.43 -6.01
N TYR A 279 -9.07 -13.45 -5.55
CA TYR A 279 -7.98 -12.97 -6.37
C TYR A 279 -6.96 -14.09 -6.61
N PRO A 280 -6.55 -14.35 -7.87
CA PRO A 280 -5.82 -15.60 -8.20
C PRO A 280 -4.39 -15.64 -7.66
N TYR A 281 -3.82 -14.49 -7.32
CA TYR A 281 -2.46 -14.34 -6.81
C TYR A 281 -2.46 -13.53 -5.49
N PRO A 282 -3.11 -14.03 -4.42
CA PRO A 282 -3.34 -13.24 -3.22
C PRO A 282 -2.06 -12.78 -2.53
N ARG A 283 -0.97 -13.56 -2.62
CA ARG A 283 0.34 -13.20 -2.05
C ARG A 283 1.06 -12.09 -2.81
N GLU A 284 0.72 -11.91 -4.09
CA GLU A 284 1.29 -10.88 -4.97
C GLU A 284 0.43 -9.61 -5.05
N MET A 285 -0.74 -9.61 -4.39
CA MET A 285 -1.64 -8.48 -4.39
C MET A 285 -1.01 -7.29 -3.68
N ARG A 286 -0.94 -6.15 -4.38
CA ARG A 286 -0.35 -4.93 -3.85
C ARG A 286 -1.42 -3.96 -3.36
N HIS A 287 -1.21 -3.48 -2.16
CA HIS A 287 -2.12 -2.59 -1.46
C HIS A 287 -1.47 -1.24 -1.20
N GLY A 288 -2.05 -0.19 -1.78
CA GLY A 288 -1.72 1.18 -1.41
C GLY A 288 -2.40 1.53 -0.09
N VAL A 289 -1.67 1.51 0.99
CA VAL A 289 -2.21 1.67 2.34
C VAL A 289 -2.31 3.10 2.82
N TRP A 290 -2.15 4.06 1.90
CA TRP A 290 -2.27 5.49 2.15
C TRP A 290 -1.47 5.94 3.39
N SER A 291 -2.11 6.64 4.32
CA SER A 291 -1.43 7.20 5.48
C SER A 291 -0.83 6.19 6.46
N ALA A 292 -1.15 4.89 6.36
CA ALA A 292 -0.41 3.86 7.09
C ALA A 292 1.07 3.82 6.65
N THR A 293 1.40 4.33 5.45
CA THR A 293 2.78 4.59 5.00
C THR A 293 3.58 5.42 6.00
N LYS A 294 2.95 6.39 6.68
CA LYS A 294 3.62 7.26 7.65
C LYS A 294 4.30 6.46 8.76
N SER A 295 3.68 5.35 9.16
CA SER A 295 4.23 4.45 10.16
C SER A 295 5.10 3.36 9.53
N LEU A 296 4.58 2.65 8.50
CA LEU A 296 5.29 1.54 7.86
C LEU A 296 6.57 1.98 7.13
N ALA A 297 6.66 3.24 6.70
CA ALA A 297 7.84 3.80 6.05
C ALA A 297 8.41 5.01 6.81
N GLY A 298 7.59 6.00 7.19
CA GLY A 298 8.08 7.25 7.80
C GLY A 298 8.73 7.02 9.17
N LEU A 299 8.03 6.36 10.10
CA LEU A 299 8.59 5.99 11.41
C LEU A 299 9.78 5.05 11.24
N VAL A 300 9.64 4.03 10.39
CA VAL A 300 10.70 3.03 10.16
C VAL A 300 11.96 3.71 9.60
N THR A 301 11.83 4.66 8.66
CA THR A 301 12.97 5.42 8.14
C THR A 301 13.62 6.28 9.21
N LEU A 302 12.84 7.03 10.01
CA LEU A 302 13.40 7.84 11.10
C LEU A 302 14.11 6.97 12.14
N ALA A 303 13.50 5.84 12.54
CA ALA A 303 14.09 4.91 13.51
C ALA A 303 15.34 4.21 12.96
N ARG A 304 15.42 3.92 11.64
CA ARG A 304 16.65 3.42 11.00
C ARG A 304 17.75 4.48 11.00
N MET A 305 17.41 5.70 10.62
CA MET A 305 18.35 6.83 10.65
C MET A 305 18.87 7.10 12.07
N ALA A 306 18.00 6.99 13.09
CA ALA A 306 18.39 7.11 14.50
C ALA A 306 19.33 5.97 14.91
N GLN A 307 19.05 4.73 14.50
CA GLN A 307 19.95 3.61 14.73
C GLN A 307 21.33 3.80 14.10
N LYS A 308 21.36 4.42 12.92
CA LYS A 308 22.60 4.61 12.13
C LYS A 308 23.44 5.80 12.61
N TYR A 309 22.81 6.90 13.04
CA TYR A 309 23.48 8.18 13.28
C TYR A 309 23.32 8.74 14.70
N GLY A 310 22.55 8.06 15.54
CA GLY A 310 22.26 8.47 16.92
C GLY A 310 20.83 8.98 17.12
N ASP A 311 20.27 8.72 18.30
CA ASP A 311 18.87 9.05 18.63
C ASP A 311 18.59 10.55 18.67
N GLU A 312 19.61 11.36 18.85
CA GLU A 312 19.52 12.83 18.85
C GLU A 312 19.02 13.40 17.52
N ILE A 313 19.02 12.62 16.43
CA ILE A 313 18.48 13.11 15.15
C ILE A 313 16.99 13.46 15.23
N LEU A 314 16.22 12.82 16.11
CA LEU A 314 14.80 13.16 16.32
C LEU A 314 14.61 14.64 16.67
N ASP A 315 15.60 15.23 17.34
CA ASP A 315 15.58 16.62 17.81
C ASP A 315 16.33 17.59 16.88
N TYR A 316 16.84 17.08 15.72
CA TYR A 316 17.42 17.97 14.72
C TYR A 316 16.35 18.89 14.15
N LYS A 317 16.68 20.19 14.07
CA LYS A 317 15.76 21.21 13.59
C LYS A 317 15.69 21.18 12.06
N ILE A 318 14.49 21.30 11.53
CA ILE A 318 14.24 21.31 10.07
C ILE A 318 15.08 22.41 9.39
N LYS A 319 15.20 23.60 9.98
CA LYS A 319 15.98 24.72 9.43
C LYS A 319 17.47 24.44 9.29
N ASP A 320 18.03 23.46 10.03
CA ASP A 320 19.44 23.08 9.97
C ASP A 320 19.70 22.04 8.86
N LEU A 321 18.62 21.45 8.35
CA LEU A 321 18.62 20.42 7.31
C LEU A 321 18.12 20.92 5.96
N LEU A 322 17.19 21.88 5.96
CA LEU A 322 16.56 22.46 4.78
C LEU A 322 16.70 23.97 4.75
N HIS A 323 16.72 24.54 3.54
CA HIS A 323 16.61 25.99 3.37
C HIS A 323 15.13 26.42 3.51
N VAL A 324 14.77 26.93 4.68
CA VAL A 324 13.42 27.40 4.99
C VAL A 324 13.23 28.81 4.41
N THR A 325 12.23 28.97 3.53
CA THR A 325 11.90 30.25 2.86
C THR A 325 10.65 30.92 3.41
N ALA A 326 10.09 30.40 4.52
CA ALA A 326 8.94 30.99 5.18
C ALA A 326 9.19 32.43 5.62
N ASP A 327 8.18 33.29 5.52
CA ASP A 327 8.19 34.69 5.92
C ASP A 327 7.88 34.92 7.41
N HIS A 328 7.94 33.86 8.22
CA HIS A 328 7.67 33.85 9.65
C HIS A 328 8.58 32.87 10.41
N ASP A 329 8.68 33.04 11.73
CA ASP A 329 9.59 32.28 12.59
C ASP A 329 9.05 30.90 13.02
N GLY A 330 7.88 30.47 12.56
CA GLY A 330 7.22 29.24 12.97
C GLY A 330 8.06 27.97 12.84
N TYR A 331 9.00 27.94 11.88
CA TYR A 331 9.90 26.80 11.66
C TYR A 331 11.15 26.83 12.56
N ALA A 332 11.37 27.87 13.36
CA ALA A 332 12.64 28.06 14.09
C ALA A 332 12.98 26.89 15.04
N GLU A 333 11.95 26.28 15.65
CA GLU A 333 12.09 25.20 16.63
C GLU A 333 11.46 23.86 16.18
N VAL A 334 11.00 23.77 14.93
CA VAL A 334 10.42 22.53 14.39
C VAL A 334 11.52 21.48 14.21
N THR A 335 11.31 20.30 14.80
CA THR A 335 12.22 19.16 14.72
C THR A 335 11.66 18.02 13.87
N LEU A 336 12.49 17.00 13.57
CA LEU A 336 12.04 15.78 12.89
C LEU A 336 10.95 15.06 13.71
N ARG A 337 11.07 15.04 15.05
CA ARG A 337 10.05 14.53 15.98
C ARG A 337 8.71 15.25 15.80
N HIS A 338 8.73 16.58 15.76
CA HIS A 338 7.52 17.38 15.57
C HIS A 338 6.88 17.12 14.19
N ALA A 339 7.68 16.97 13.15
CA ALA A 339 7.19 16.68 11.81
C ALA A 339 6.51 15.30 11.73
N LEU A 340 7.14 14.23 12.27
CA LEU A 340 6.55 12.89 12.29
C LEU A 340 5.32 12.81 13.21
N SER A 341 5.27 13.60 14.28
CA SER A 341 4.11 13.69 15.18
C SER A 341 3.03 14.65 14.67
N MET A 342 3.21 15.28 13.49
CA MET A 342 2.31 16.30 12.95
C MET A 342 1.95 17.40 13.96
N ALA A 343 2.96 17.82 14.71
CA ALA A 343 2.88 18.82 15.75
C ALA A 343 3.85 19.97 15.47
N THR A 344 3.94 20.40 14.21
CA THR A 344 4.87 21.46 13.80
C THR A 344 4.46 22.86 14.23
N GLY A 345 3.21 23.07 14.62
CA GLY A 345 2.66 24.40 14.87
C GLY A 345 2.44 25.22 13.58
N ILE A 346 2.49 24.58 12.41
CA ILE A 346 2.28 25.21 11.10
C ILE A 346 0.92 24.81 10.55
N GLY A 347 0.13 25.75 10.04
CA GLY A 347 -1.17 25.46 9.44
C GLY A 347 -2.06 26.67 9.29
N THR A 348 -3.15 26.47 8.52
CA THR A 348 -4.18 27.50 8.25
C THR A 348 -5.58 27.07 8.68
N GLY A 349 -5.71 25.93 9.35
CA GLY A 349 -6.99 25.42 9.82
C GLY A 349 -7.57 26.20 11.00
N SER A 350 -8.63 25.66 11.61
CA SER A 350 -9.27 26.27 12.77
C SER A 350 -8.31 26.37 13.94
N LEU A 351 -8.40 27.48 14.67
CA LEU A 351 -7.69 27.67 15.94
C LEU A 351 -8.36 26.89 17.09
N GLU A 352 -9.62 26.53 16.92
CA GLU A 352 -10.37 25.78 17.92
C GLU A 352 -10.08 24.28 17.80
N ILE A 353 -9.61 23.68 18.87
CA ILE A 353 -9.40 22.23 18.97
C ILE A 353 -10.72 21.60 19.40
N LYS A 354 -11.42 21.03 18.44
CA LYS A 354 -12.70 20.33 18.66
C LYS A 354 -12.51 18.81 18.69
N PRO A 355 -13.40 18.10 19.39
CA PRO A 355 -13.44 16.64 19.27
C PRO A 355 -13.50 16.18 17.80
N ASN A 356 -12.73 15.15 17.47
CA ASN A 356 -12.58 14.61 16.12
C ASN A 356 -12.00 15.58 15.09
N ASN A 357 -11.23 16.57 15.48
CA ASN A 357 -10.80 17.65 14.63
C ASN A 357 -9.28 17.77 14.44
N ILE A 358 -8.53 16.69 14.57
CA ILE A 358 -7.09 16.66 14.30
C ILE A 358 -6.81 17.04 12.83
N SER A 359 -7.73 16.70 11.90
CA SER A 359 -7.66 17.03 10.48
C SER A 359 -8.35 18.35 10.11
N ASP A 360 -8.59 19.23 11.08
CA ASP A 360 -9.43 20.40 10.91
C ASP A 360 -9.01 21.35 9.79
N GLY A 361 -9.91 21.51 8.85
CA GLY A 361 -10.00 22.65 7.93
C GLY A 361 -8.86 22.81 6.94
N TYR A 362 -7.78 22.08 7.10
CA TYR A 362 -6.56 22.27 6.33
C TYR A 362 -6.74 21.97 4.83
N ILE A 363 -7.37 20.84 4.47
CA ILE A 363 -7.65 20.46 3.09
C ILE A 363 -8.78 21.32 2.51
N TYR A 364 -9.69 21.82 3.34
CA TYR A 364 -10.92 22.46 2.91
C TYR A 364 -10.88 23.99 2.98
N SER A 365 -9.88 24.57 3.64
CA SER A 365 -9.76 26.04 3.75
C SER A 365 -9.26 26.68 2.46
N ASP A 366 -8.39 25.99 1.70
CA ASP A 366 -7.88 26.40 0.39
C ASP A 366 -7.58 25.17 -0.47
N LEU A 367 -8.63 24.64 -1.12
CA LEU A 367 -8.52 23.42 -1.93
C LEU A 367 -7.64 23.63 -3.17
N GLU A 368 -7.63 24.83 -3.75
CA GLU A 368 -6.83 25.14 -4.95
C GLU A 368 -5.34 25.11 -4.61
N GLU A 369 -4.95 25.73 -3.52
CA GLU A 369 -3.56 25.76 -3.06
C GLU A 369 -3.09 24.37 -2.60
N TYR A 370 -3.96 23.62 -1.89
CA TYR A 370 -3.65 22.24 -1.52
C TYR A 370 -3.46 21.35 -2.75
N SER A 371 -4.31 21.49 -3.75
CA SER A 371 -4.22 20.75 -5.01
C SER A 371 -2.92 21.05 -5.75
N ALA A 372 -2.53 22.32 -5.83
CA ALA A 372 -1.29 22.73 -6.46
C ALA A 372 -0.06 22.12 -5.75
N TRP A 373 -0.05 22.13 -4.41
CA TRP A 373 0.99 21.48 -3.62
C TRP A 373 1.02 19.96 -3.85
N TYR A 374 -0.18 19.33 -3.82
CA TYR A 374 -0.31 17.88 -3.95
C TYR A 374 0.20 17.38 -5.32
N LEU A 375 -0.09 18.12 -6.38
CA LEU A 375 0.31 17.83 -7.76
C LEU A 375 1.73 18.28 -8.10
N ALA A 376 2.39 19.09 -7.26
CA ALA A 376 3.76 19.56 -7.49
C ALA A 376 4.71 18.36 -7.68
N PRO A 377 5.46 18.28 -8.79
CA PRO A 377 6.21 17.07 -9.15
C PRO A 377 7.51 16.90 -8.35
N THR A 378 8.18 17.99 -7.99
CA THR A 378 9.50 17.96 -7.34
C THR A 378 9.43 18.28 -5.86
N ILE A 379 10.43 17.84 -5.11
CA ILE A 379 10.52 18.17 -3.69
C ILE A 379 10.69 19.68 -3.46
N ALA A 380 11.41 20.34 -4.34
CA ALA A 380 11.61 21.79 -4.25
C ALA A 380 10.30 22.56 -4.37
N GLU A 381 9.46 22.19 -5.34
CA GLU A 381 8.13 22.81 -5.52
C GLU A 381 7.19 22.50 -4.35
N LYS A 382 7.20 21.25 -3.84
CA LYS A 382 6.41 20.89 -2.65
C LYS A 382 6.84 21.69 -1.41
N LEU A 383 8.13 21.89 -1.22
CA LEU A 383 8.67 22.69 -0.11
C LEU A 383 8.32 24.18 -0.26
N ASP A 384 8.36 24.73 -1.48
CA ASP A 384 7.97 26.11 -1.73
C ASP A 384 6.51 26.36 -1.30
N TYR A 385 5.57 25.50 -1.68
CA TYR A 385 4.20 25.56 -1.16
C TYR A 385 4.12 25.34 0.35
N THR A 386 4.91 24.43 0.90
CA THR A 386 4.88 24.11 2.34
C THR A 386 5.32 25.29 3.18
N PHE A 387 6.36 26.04 2.75
CA PHE A 387 6.88 27.18 3.49
C PHE A 387 6.04 28.45 3.38
N ARG A 388 5.05 28.51 2.47
CA ARG A 388 4.07 29.61 2.39
C ARG A 388 2.97 29.50 3.45
N VAL A 389 2.82 28.35 4.11
CA VAL A 389 1.77 28.10 5.09
C VAL A 389 2.11 28.82 6.40
N ARG A 390 1.14 29.55 6.97
CA ARG A 390 1.31 30.31 8.21
C ARG A 390 1.51 29.42 9.41
N SER A 391 2.10 29.98 10.47
CA SER A 391 2.12 29.34 11.78
C SER A 391 0.80 29.56 12.53
N TYR A 392 0.43 28.58 13.34
CA TYR A 392 -0.56 28.73 14.37
C TYR A 392 -0.04 29.64 15.51
N PRO A 393 -0.90 30.13 16.42
CA PRO A 393 -0.47 30.93 17.58
C PRO A 393 0.26 30.10 18.66
N TRP A 394 0.27 28.78 18.55
CA TRP A 394 1.02 27.88 19.43
C TRP A 394 2.30 27.39 18.75
N GLY A 395 3.23 26.92 19.57
CA GLY A 395 4.52 26.41 19.11
C GLY A 395 4.51 24.94 18.69
N PRO A 396 5.67 24.47 18.14
CA PRO A 396 5.84 23.05 17.84
C PRO A 396 5.72 22.20 19.11
N GLY A 397 5.08 21.04 18.99
CA GLY A 397 4.88 20.09 20.10
C GLY A 397 3.70 20.38 21.02
N GLU A 398 2.97 21.48 20.84
CA GLU A 398 1.84 21.82 21.71
C GLU A 398 0.53 21.16 21.28
N HIS A 399 0.28 21.07 19.96
CA HIS A 399 -0.95 20.51 19.41
C HIS A 399 -0.69 19.68 18.16
N ALA A 400 -1.27 18.50 18.08
CA ALA A 400 -1.27 17.70 16.87
C ALA A 400 -2.31 18.26 15.85
N ARG A 401 -1.88 18.41 14.60
CA ARG A 401 -2.73 18.76 13.47
C ARG A 401 -2.37 17.90 12.28
N TYR A 402 -3.26 17.00 11.87
CA TYR A 402 -2.98 16.02 10.83
C TYR A 402 -2.73 16.69 9.47
N ARG A 403 -1.50 16.61 8.97
CA ARG A 403 -1.03 17.31 7.79
C ARG A 403 -0.03 16.50 6.98
N ASP A 404 -0.34 16.19 5.73
CA ASP A 404 0.57 15.47 4.84
C ASP A 404 1.85 16.25 4.54
N ARG A 405 1.78 17.60 4.54
CA ARG A 405 2.95 18.48 4.34
C ARG A 405 4.04 18.28 5.40
N ASP A 406 3.67 17.98 6.63
CA ASP A 406 4.63 17.74 7.71
C ASP A 406 5.46 16.47 7.43
N ILE A 407 4.85 15.45 6.81
CA ILE A 407 5.56 14.24 6.42
C ILE A 407 6.41 14.43 5.14
N VAL A 408 5.96 15.26 4.21
CA VAL A 408 6.81 15.64 3.07
C VAL A 408 8.02 16.45 3.54
N LEU A 409 7.81 17.36 4.50
CA LEU A 409 8.89 18.11 5.16
C LEU A 409 9.89 17.17 5.85
N LEU A 410 9.39 16.16 6.59
CA LEU A 410 10.20 15.10 7.20
C LEU A 410 10.99 14.34 6.15
N ALA A 411 10.34 13.86 5.08
CA ALA A 411 11.00 13.11 4.02
C ALA A 411 12.14 13.90 3.37
N ALA A 412 11.90 15.17 3.05
CA ALA A 412 12.91 16.08 2.51
C ALA A 412 14.10 16.28 3.48
N ALA A 413 13.80 16.43 4.78
CA ALA A 413 14.83 16.64 5.79
C ALA A 413 15.68 15.38 6.03
N LEU A 414 15.05 14.19 6.07
CA LEU A 414 15.77 12.91 6.18
C LEU A 414 16.63 12.63 4.96
N ASP A 415 16.11 12.89 3.75
CA ASP A 415 16.89 12.77 2.51
C ASP A 415 18.08 13.74 2.49
N SER A 416 17.87 14.99 2.91
CA SER A 416 18.95 15.98 3.04
C SER A 416 20.02 15.55 4.04
N LEU A 417 19.61 15.05 5.22
CA LEU A 417 20.52 14.53 6.23
C LEU A 417 21.30 13.32 5.70
N TYR A 418 20.61 12.38 5.05
CA TYR A 418 21.25 11.17 4.51
C TYR A 418 22.29 11.52 3.46
N ARG A 419 21.98 12.39 2.50
CA ARG A 419 22.94 12.90 1.51
C ARG A 419 24.12 13.65 2.12
N LYS A 420 23.88 14.41 3.18
CA LYS A 420 24.96 15.10 3.90
C LYS A 420 25.92 14.11 4.56
N LYS A 421 25.43 12.92 4.96
CA LYS A 421 26.23 11.87 5.61
C LYS A 421 26.91 10.93 4.62
N GLU A 422 26.22 10.53 3.54
CA GLU A 422 26.64 9.46 2.65
C GLU A 422 27.06 9.95 1.24
N GLY A 423 26.80 11.22 0.91
CA GLY A 423 27.14 11.82 -0.38
C GLY A 423 25.92 12.27 -1.18
N GLY A 424 26.14 13.17 -2.15
CA GLY A 424 25.07 13.84 -2.90
C GLY A 424 24.16 12.90 -3.70
N ASP A 425 24.66 11.74 -4.13
CA ASP A 425 23.93 10.75 -4.92
C ASP A 425 23.30 9.64 -4.07
N ALA A 426 23.38 9.74 -2.73
CA ALA A 426 22.78 8.74 -1.84
C ALA A 426 21.25 8.68 -1.99
N ASP A 427 20.72 7.45 -2.11
CA ASP A 427 19.28 7.17 -2.20
C ASP A 427 18.76 6.69 -0.84
N LEU A 428 17.95 7.52 -0.20
CA LEU A 428 17.34 7.23 1.09
C LEU A 428 16.45 5.96 1.03
N TRP A 429 15.70 5.77 -0.06
CA TRP A 429 14.81 4.62 -0.18
C TRP A 429 15.58 3.33 -0.46
N GLN A 430 16.64 3.39 -1.26
CA GLN A 430 17.51 2.24 -1.48
C GLN A 430 18.18 1.79 -0.16
N MET A 431 18.62 2.72 0.67
CA MET A 431 19.13 2.39 2.01
C MET A 431 18.08 1.64 2.84
N MET A 432 16.80 2.05 2.77
CA MET A 432 15.72 1.35 3.47
C MET A 432 15.49 -0.06 2.95
N LEU A 433 15.59 -0.25 1.62
CA LEU A 433 15.51 -1.58 1.01
C LEU A 433 16.66 -2.48 1.46
N ASP A 434 17.89 -1.97 1.44
CA ASP A 434 19.08 -2.75 1.73
C ASP A 434 19.27 -3.01 3.23
N GLU A 435 18.94 -2.06 4.09
CA GLU A 435 19.30 -2.09 5.50
C GLU A 435 18.13 -2.43 6.45
N VAL A 436 16.87 -2.45 5.96
CA VAL A 436 15.69 -2.77 6.78
C VAL A 436 14.80 -3.80 6.11
N TYR A 437 14.26 -3.50 4.92
CA TYR A 437 13.25 -4.36 4.30
C TYR A 437 13.82 -5.66 3.77
N GLY A 438 14.95 -5.63 3.06
CA GLY A 438 15.67 -6.83 2.60
C GLY A 438 16.04 -7.78 3.73
N PRO A 439 16.70 -7.33 4.81
CA PRO A 439 17.02 -8.15 5.97
C PRO A 439 15.83 -8.89 6.61
N ILE A 440 14.62 -8.31 6.57
CA ILE A 440 13.40 -8.98 7.07
C ILE A 440 12.66 -9.78 5.99
N GLY A 441 13.32 -10.02 4.84
CA GLY A 441 12.79 -10.86 3.75
C GLY A 441 11.72 -10.15 2.90
N ILE A 442 11.77 -8.81 2.78
CA ILE A 442 10.96 -8.03 1.83
C ILE A 442 11.84 -7.65 0.65
N HIS A 443 11.71 -8.37 -0.45
CA HIS A 443 12.58 -8.23 -1.62
C HIS A 443 12.19 -7.07 -2.53
N HIS A 444 10.91 -6.72 -2.57
CA HIS A 444 10.36 -5.67 -3.44
C HIS A 444 9.35 -4.81 -2.68
N MET A 445 9.67 -3.54 -2.50
CA MET A 445 8.78 -2.57 -1.84
C MET A 445 8.58 -1.35 -2.76
N PRO A 446 7.58 -1.41 -3.65
CA PRO A 446 7.28 -0.29 -4.53
C PRO A 446 6.94 0.97 -3.73
N MET A 447 7.49 2.10 -4.15
CA MET A 447 7.34 3.38 -3.47
C MET A 447 7.17 4.50 -4.48
N ASN A 448 6.12 5.28 -4.33
CA ASN A 448 5.98 6.55 -5.04
C ASN A 448 7.02 7.55 -4.57
N LYS A 449 7.63 8.23 -5.53
CA LYS A 449 8.70 9.22 -5.30
C LYS A 449 8.40 10.51 -6.07
N THR A 450 9.05 11.60 -5.69
CA THR A 450 9.05 12.84 -6.47
C THR A 450 9.64 12.62 -7.88
N LYS A 451 9.36 13.54 -8.80
CA LYS A 451 9.88 13.50 -10.19
C LYS A 451 11.05 14.44 -10.34
N GLU A 452 12.18 14.06 -9.77
CA GLU A 452 13.42 14.82 -9.91
C GLU A 452 14.12 14.51 -11.24
N THR A 453 14.79 15.52 -11.82
CA THR A 453 15.55 15.35 -13.07
C THR A 453 17.06 15.48 -12.85
N ASP A 454 17.48 16.07 -11.75
CA ASP A 454 18.84 16.45 -11.43
C ASP A 454 19.38 15.80 -10.15
N ARG A 455 18.56 14.99 -9.50
CA ARG A 455 18.90 14.28 -8.26
C ARG A 455 18.08 12.99 -8.11
N VAL A 456 18.49 12.14 -7.18
CA VAL A 456 17.68 10.97 -6.79
C VAL A 456 16.34 11.43 -6.22
N PRO A 457 15.22 10.83 -6.66
CA PRO A 457 13.89 11.19 -6.18
C PRO A 457 13.69 10.93 -4.68
N VAL A 458 12.89 11.79 -4.04
CA VAL A 458 12.55 11.67 -2.61
C VAL A 458 11.30 10.78 -2.45
N PRO A 459 11.32 9.79 -1.53
CA PRO A 459 10.16 8.91 -1.30
C PRO A 459 8.99 9.65 -0.64
N PHE A 460 7.75 9.29 -1.00
CA PHE A 460 6.54 9.82 -0.36
C PHE A 460 6.24 9.07 0.93
N LEU A 461 6.97 9.38 2.00
CA LEU A 461 6.80 8.72 3.31
C LEU A 461 5.41 8.92 3.95
N GLY A 462 4.56 9.74 3.35
CA GLY A 462 3.21 10.03 3.82
C GLY A 462 2.11 9.11 3.24
N TRP A 463 2.30 8.59 2.00
CA TRP A 463 1.29 7.79 1.29
C TRP A 463 1.86 7.05 0.06
N GLY A 464 3.07 6.53 0.09
CA GLY A 464 3.79 6.12 -1.12
C GLY A 464 4.04 4.61 -1.29
N ILE A 465 3.90 3.77 -0.25
CA ILE A 465 4.23 2.34 -0.35
C ILE A 465 3.06 1.49 -0.86
N TYR A 466 3.42 0.40 -1.54
CA TYR A 466 2.48 -0.63 -1.98
C TYR A 466 2.93 -1.98 -1.40
N VAL A 467 2.24 -2.40 -0.36
CA VAL A 467 2.59 -3.58 0.45
C VAL A 467 1.75 -4.80 0.07
N THR A 468 2.33 -5.98 0.25
CA THR A 468 1.58 -7.24 0.36
C THR A 468 1.15 -7.46 1.82
N LEU A 469 0.35 -8.49 2.09
CA LEU A 469 0.01 -8.86 3.47
C LEU A 469 1.24 -9.40 4.22
N ASP A 470 2.14 -10.10 3.53
CA ASP A 470 3.42 -10.55 4.10
C ASP A 470 4.28 -9.35 4.52
N ASP A 471 4.34 -8.29 3.68
CA ASP A 471 5.10 -7.08 3.99
C ASP A 471 4.54 -6.37 5.24
N ILE A 472 3.20 -6.25 5.35
CA ILE A 472 2.55 -5.71 6.55
C ILE A 472 2.97 -6.51 7.78
N ALA A 473 2.86 -7.84 7.72
CA ALA A 473 3.18 -8.72 8.83
C ALA A 473 4.66 -8.62 9.25
N LYS A 474 5.59 -8.60 8.29
CA LYS A 474 7.04 -8.51 8.55
C LYS A 474 7.43 -7.16 9.16
N ILE A 475 6.94 -6.04 8.61
CA ILE A 475 7.26 -4.70 9.15
C ILE A 475 6.68 -4.54 10.55
N THR A 476 5.42 -4.93 10.75
CA THR A 476 4.77 -4.81 12.06
C THR A 476 5.35 -5.77 13.08
N GLY A 477 5.76 -6.97 12.65
CA GLY A 477 6.52 -7.91 13.48
C GLY A 477 7.87 -7.32 13.94
N LEU A 478 8.60 -6.64 13.05
CA LEU A 478 9.83 -5.92 13.40
C LEU A 478 9.57 -4.83 14.45
N LEU A 479 8.48 -4.05 14.29
CA LEU A 479 8.09 -3.03 15.27
C LEU A 479 7.72 -3.66 16.63
N GLN A 480 6.95 -4.76 16.62
CA GLN A 480 6.58 -5.51 17.84
C GLN A 480 7.81 -6.10 18.55
N ALA A 481 8.84 -6.48 17.79
CA ALA A 481 10.12 -6.98 18.31
C ALA A 481 11.10 -5.87 18.75
N GLY A 482 10.64 -4.62 18.90
CA GLY A 482 11.48 -3.49 19.29
C GLY A 482 12.62 -3.19 18.32
N GLY A 483 12.41 -3.46 17.01
CA GLY A 483 13.38 -3.18 15.95
C GLY A 483 14.51 -4.21 15.82
N VAL A 484 14.36 -5.38 16.42
CA VAL A 484 15.34 -6.48 16.35
C VAL A 484 14.81 -7.60 15.45
N TYR A 485 15.64 -8.05 14.52
CA TYR A 485 15.36 -9.20 13.66
C TYR A 485 16.56 -10.14 13.64
N ASN A 486 16.33 -11.44 13.88
CA ASN A 486 17.39 -12.48 13.96
C ASN A 486 18.59 -12.10 14.84
N GLY A 487 18.35 -11.36 15.93
CA GLY A 487 19.37 -10.91 16.88
C GLY A 487 20.12 -9.64 16.44
N GLU A 488 19.83 -9.10 15.26
CA GLU A 488 20.37 -7.83 14.78
C GLU A 488 19.38 -6.69 15.03
N ARG A 489 19.89 -5.56 15.55
CA ARG A 489 19.08 -4.35 15.75
C ARG A 489 19.07 -3.51 14.48
N LEU A 490 17.94 -3.50 13.80
CA LEU A 490 17.74 -2.74 12.56
C LEU A 490 17.23 -1.33 12.84
N LEU A 491 16.44 -1.13 13.89
CA LEU A 491 15.80 0.15 14.23
C LEU A 491 16.20 0.58 15.65
N SER A 492 16.25 1.89 15.89
CA SER A 492 16.55 2.47 17.19
C SER A 492 15.55 2.01 18.25
N GLU A 493 16.05 1.47 19.35
CA GLU A 493 15.28 1.06 20.51
C GLU A 493 14.56 2.24 21.16
N ALA A 494 15.29 3.34 21.35
CA ALA A 494 14.73 4.52 22.00
C ALA A 494 13.60 5.15 21.19
N SER A 495 13.77 5.25 19.87
CA SER A 495 12.73 5.79 18.97
C SER A 495 11.47 4.92 18.97
N LEU A 496 11.62 3.59 18.96
CA LEU A 496 10.49 2.66 19.00
C LEU A 496 9.82 2.63 20.38
N ALA A 497 10.60 2.59 21.46
CA ALA A 497 10.06 2.63 22.83
C ALA A 497 9.20 3.88 23.05
N GLU A 498 9.62 5.03 22.51
CA GLU A 498 8.83 6.26 22.54
C GLU A 498 7.57 6.14 21.67
N ALA A 499 7.69 5.70 20.43
CA ALA A 499 6.56 5.56 19.51
C ALA A 499 5.49 4.57 20.00
N LEU A 500 5.91 3.51 20.67
CA LEU A 500 5.04 2.43 21.18
C LEU A 500 4.56 2.63 22.62
N TYR A 501 4.87 3.78 23.24
CA TYR A 501 4.51 4.13 24.63
C TYR A 501 5.13 3.23 25.71
N GLU A 502 6.34 2.74 25.45
CA GLU A 502 7.15 2.00 26.43
C GLU A 502 7.97 2.95 27.36
N THR A 503 7.85 4.27 27.14
CA THR A 503 8.42 5.35 27.97
C THR A 503 7.30 6.13 28.66
N ASP A 504 7.66 7.18 29.43
CA ASP A 504 6.68 8.10 30.01
C ASP A 504 6.17 9.16 29.01
N VAL A 505 6.77 9.25 27.83
CA VAL A 505 6.31 10.15 26.77
C VAL A 505 4.96 9.67 26.24
N ARG A 506 4.02 10.59 26.16
CA ARG A 506 2.70 10.36 25.56
C ARG A 506 2.47 11.35 24.43
N GLY A 507 1.71 10.90 23.46
CA GLY A 507 1.32 11.74 22.32
C GLY A 507 0.33 12.83 22.69
N LEU A 508 0.05 13.65 21.72
CA LEU A 508 -0.89 14.75 21.85
C LEU A 508 -2.32 14.29 21.60
N PRO A 509 -3.29 14.87 22.33
CA PRO A 509 -4.71 14.61 22.10
C PRO A 509 -5.12 14.88 20.66
N THR A 510 -5.95 13.98 20.11
CA THR A 510 -6.50 14.13 18.75
C THR A 510 -7.86 14.81 18.75
N GLY A 511 -8.47 14.99 19.91
CA GLY A 511 -9.86 15.38 20.06
C GLY A 511 -10.86 14.27 19.71
N ALA A 512 -10.40 13.09 19.26
CA ALA A 512 -11.21 11.90 19.08
C ALA A 512 -11.16 11.02 20.33
N ALA A 513 -12.25 10.31 20.58
CA ALA A 513 -12.34 9.36 21.68
C ALA A 513 -13.12 8.12 21.23
N ASN A 514 -12.83 6.99 21.87
CA ASN A 514 -13.70 5.82 21.87
C ASN A 514 -14.37 5.67 23.24
N GLU A 515 -15.06 4.57 23.47
CA GLU A 515 -15.72 4.25 24.74
C GLU A 515 -14.74 4.09 25.92
N TYR A 516 -13.44 3.91 25.65
CA TYR A 516 -12.38 3.71 26.66
C TYR A 516 -11.51 4.95 26.88
N GLY A 517 -11.75 6.05 26.16
CA GLY A 517 -11.05 7.31 26.39
C GLY A 517 -10.58 8.04 25.14
N GLU A 518 -9.83 9.10 25.37
CA GLU A 518 -9.29 9.95 24.30
C GLU A 518 -8.19 9.22 23.52
N LYS A 519 -8.20 9.39 22.19
CA LYS A 519 -7.13 8.92 21.31
C LYS A 519 -6.01 9.97 21.25
N THR A 520 -4.77 9.49 21.22
CA THR A 520 -3.60 10.36 21.05
C THR A 520 -2.84 10.03 19.77
N TYR A 521 -1.99 10.96 19.32
CA TYR A 521 -1.15 10.77 18.14
C TYR A 521 0.31 11.10 18.45
N HIS A 522 1.23 10.21 18.10
CA HIS A 522 2.66 10.39 18.33
C HIS A 522 3.49 9.60 17.33
N LEU A 523 4.54 10.22 16.78
CA LEU A 523 5.48 9.59 15.84
C LEU A 523 4.76 8.72 14.77
N SER A 524 3.77 9.29 14.11
CA SER A 524 2.91 8.67 13.07
C SER A 524 1.97 7.55 13.53
N LEU A 525 1.90 7.26 14.80
CA LEU A 525 0.98 6.27 15.37
C LEU A 525 -0.19 6.95 16.07
N TRP A 526 -1.39 6.48 15.79
CA TRP A 526 -2.55 6.69 16.65
C TRP A 526 -2.46 5.73 17.82
N HIS A 527 -2.84 6.18 19.01
CA HIS A 527 -2.94 5.32 20.18
C HIS A 527 -4.38 5.29 20.65
N GLU A 528 -4.93 4.08 20.68
CA GLU A 528 -6.31 3.82 21.05
C GLU A 528 -6.38 3.07 22.37
N ASN A 529 -7.18 3.58 23.31
CA ASN A 529 -7.35 2.93 24.61
C ASN A 529 -8.31 1.74 24.48
N PHE A 530 -8.00 0.70 25.24
CA PHE A 530 -8.83 -0.49 25.41
C PHE A 530 -8.81 -0.92 26.89
N ILE A 531 -9.97 -1.23 27.46
CA ILE A 531 -10.09 -1.70 28.85
C ILE A 531 -10.62 -3.13 28.81
N THR A 532 -9.83 -4.04 29.38
CA THR A 532 -10.21 -5.46 29.50
C THR A 532 -11.35 -5.65 30.49
N ALA A 533 -11.93 -6.86 30.51
CA ALA A 533 -13.00 -7.21 31.46
C ALA A 533 -12.54 -7.11 32.94
N SER A 534 -11.25 -7.22 33.22
CA SER A 534 -10.67 -7.01 34.56
C SER A 534 -10.58 -5.54 35.00
N GLY A 535 -10.78 -4.60 34.06
CA GLY A 535 -10.63 -3.16 34.27
C GLY A 535 -9.21 -2.65 34.01
N LYS A 536 -8.27 -3.47 33.51
CA LYS A 536 -6.92 -3.02 33.15
C LYS A 536 -6.95 -2.31 31.79
N SER A 537 -6.27 -1.16 31.73
CA SER A 537 -6.22 -0.32 30.53
C SER A 537 -4.94 -0.52 29.75
N TYR A 538 -5.05 -0.57 28.42
CA TYR A 538 -3.96 -0.66 27.45
C TYR A 538 -4.10 0.44 26.41
N ALA A 539 -2.98 1.02 26.00
CA ALA A 539 -2.90 1.94 24.85
C ALA A 539 -2.29 1.17 23.67
N ALA A 540 -3.10 0.88 22.65
CA ALA A 540 -2.67 0.08 21.50
C ALA A 540 -2.31 0.98 20.31
N PRO A 541 -1.07 0.88 19.78
CA PRO A 541 -0.64 1.61 18.59
C PRO A 541 -1.42 1.18 17.36
N LYS A 542 -1.80 2.15 16.52
CA LYS A 542 -2.63 1.95 15.35
C LYS A 542 -2.17 2.81 14.18
N MET A 543 -2.11 2.21 13.00
CA MET A 543 -1.83 2.86 11.74
C MET A 543 -3.15 2.98 10.98
N VAL A 544 -3.46 4.17 10.49
CA VAL A 544 -4.71 4.42 9.76
C VAL A 544 -4.40 5.09 8.44
N GLY A 545 -4.98 4.56 7.36
CA GLY A 545 -4.91 5.11 6.01
C GLY A 545 -6.28 5.37 5.41
N TRP A 546 -6.34 6.30 4.47
CA TRP A 546 -7.55 6.65 3.74
C TRP A 546 -8.22 5.40 3.14
N GLY A 547 -9.55 5.37 3.12
CA GLY A 547 -10.31 4.26 2.56
C GLY A 547 -10.53 3.08 3.52
N GLY A 548 -10.29 3.26 4.82
CA GLY A 548 -10.51 2.22 5.83
C GLY A 548 -9.32 1.26 6.00
N ASN A 549 -8.12 1.68 5.59
CA ASN A 549 -6.89 0.94 5.87
C ASN A 549 -6.54 1.06 7.35
N VAL A 550 -6.43 -0.07 8.04
CA VAL A 550 -6.12 -0.12 9.48
C VAL A 550 -5.15 -1.26 9.76
N ILE A 551 -4.12 -0.96 10.55
CA ILE A 551 -3.20 -1.95 11.09
C ILE A 551 -3.06 -1.66 12.58
N GLN A 552 -3.39 -2.65 13.41
CA GLN A 552 -3.44 -2.52 14.87
C GLN A 552 -2.39 -3.41 15.51
N LEU A 553 -1.47 -2.82 16.27
CA LEU A 553 -0.53 -3.56 17.10
C LEU A 553 -1.20 -3.89 18.44
N MET A 554 -1.36 -5.17 18.74
CA MET A 554 -2.07 -5.61 19.95
C MET A 554 -1.12 -5.74 21.14
N PRO A 555 -1.61 -5.50 22.38
CA PRO A 555 -0.80 -5.66 23.60
C PRO A 555 -0.20 -7.07 23.77
N ASN A 556 -0.87 -8.11 23.29
CA ASN A 556 -0.45 -9.51 23.36
C ASN A 556 0.47 -9.97 22.21
N GLY A 557 1.02 -9.03 21.43
CA GLY A 557 1.93 -9.34 20.32
C GLY A 557 1.25 -9.72 19.00
N MET A 558 -0.09 -9.87 18.98
CA MET A 558 -0.83 -10.08 17.75
C MET A 558 -0.91 -8.78 16.94
N ILE A 559 -1.20 -8.92 15.64
CA ILE A 559 -1.38 -7.77 14.74
C ILE A 559 -2.69 -8.00 13.97
N GLY A 560 -3.61 -7.04 14.05
CA GLY A 560 -4.79 -7.02 13.21
C GLY A 560 -4.58 -6.11 12.01
N PHE A 561 -5.03 -6.51 10.83
CA PHE A 561 -4.98 -5.66 9.66
C PHE A 561 -6.29 -5.72 8.87
N ARG A 562 -6.62 -4.58 8.27
CA ARG A 562 -7.63 -4.45 7.23
C ARG A 562 -7.12 -3.51 6.16
N VAL A 563 -7.23 -3.94 4.92
CA VAL A 563 -7.08 -3.09 3.74
C VAL A 563 -8.47 -2.78 3.22
N GLY A 564 -8.82 -1.50 3.25
CA GLY A 564 -10.17 -1.03 2.98
C GLY A 564 -10.36 -0.52 1.56
N ASN A 565 -11.60 -0.62 1.08
CA ASN A 565 -12.06 -0.03 -0.17
C ASN A 565 -13.21 0.96 0.09
N GLY A 566 -13.04 1.85 1.08
CA GLY A 566 -13.97 2.92 1.42
C GLY A 566 -14.70 2.75 2.74
N GLY A 567 -14.32 1.84 3.60
CA GLY A 567 -14.90 1.68 4.94
C GLY A 567 -14.33 2.66 5.96
N ASP A 568 -14.98 2.72 7.12
CA ASP A 568 -14.50 3.45 8.28
C ASP A 568 -13.53 2.60 9.13
N ASP A 569 -12.84 3.25 10.07
CA ASP A 569 -12.07 2.57 11.10
C ASP A 569 -12.99 1.71 11.98
N PRO A 570 -12.72 0.39 12.13
CA PRO A 570 -13.54 -0.50 12.95
C PRO A 570 -13.51 -0.18 14.45
N GLY A 571 -12.70 0.79 14.87
CA GLY A 571 -12.51 1.09 16.29
C GLY A 571 -11.78 -0.05 17.00
N VAL A 572 -12.40 -0.59 18.06
CA VAL A 572 -11.77 -1.58 18.95
C VAL A 572 -12.09 -3.04 18.63
N GLN A 573 -12.85 -3.34 17.56
CA GLN A 573 -13.30 -4.69 17.25
C GLN A 573 -12.16 -5.70 17.11
N MET A 574 -11.07 -5.31 16.44
CA MET A 574 -9.90 -6.17 16.31
C MET A 574 -9.26 -6.49 17.68
N MET A 575 -9.23 -5.50 18.60
CA MET A 575 -8.71 -5.70 19.95
C MET A 575 -9.61 -6.63 20.78
N ILE A 576 -10.94 -6.50 20.64
CA ILE A 576 -11.90 -7.39 21.29
C ILE A 576 -11.65 -8.84 20.88
N VAL A 577 -11.45 -9.10 19.59
CA VAL A 577 -11.17 -10.45 19.08
C VAL A 577 -9.81 -10.94 19.55
N ALA A 578 -8.78 -10.11 19.46
CA ALA A 578 -7.42 -10.48 19.90
C ALA A 578 -7.37 -10.80 21.41
N ASP A 579 -8.10 -10.05 22.24
CA ASP A 579 -8.21 -10.32 23.68
C ASP A 579 -8.95 -11.63 23.98
N LYS A 580 -9.98 -11.98 23.20
CA LYS A 580 -10.66 -13.27 23.30
C LYS A 580 -9.79 -14.47 22.90
N ILE A 581 -8.92 -14.31 21.91
CA ILE A 581 -7.99 -15.34 21.45
C ILE A 581 -6.86 -15.54 22.46
N ARG A 582 -6.25 -14.44 22.92
CA ARG A 582 -5.10 -14.44 23.84
C ARG A 582 -5.26 -13.23 24.78
N PRO A 583 -5.80 -13.44 26.00
CA PRO A 583 -6.11 -12.35 26.93
C PRO A 583 -4.93 -11.41 27.16
N PHE A 584 -5.16 -10.09 27.03
CA PHE A 584 -4.13 -9.09 27.21
C PHE A 584 -3.60 -9.07 28.64
N ASP A 585 -4.45 -9.34 29.64
CA ASP A 585 -4.06 -9.32 31.04
C ASP A 585 -2.98 -10.37 31.39
N ASP A 586 -2.97 -11.49 30.67
CA ASP A 586 -2.06 -12.60 30.89
C ASP A 586 -0.85 -12.60 29.95
N HIS A 587 -0.96 -11.92 28.80
CA HIS A 587 -0.02 -12.06 27.67
C HIS A 587 0.50 -10.72 27.13
N ALA A 588 0.25 -9.59 27.81
CA ALA A 588 0.78 -8.31 27.37
C ALA A 588 2.32 -8.34 27.29
N ILE A 589 2.85 -7.90 26.15
CA ILE A 589 4.30 -7.80 25.92
C ILE A 589 4.83 -6.39 26.26
N ARG A 590 3.95 -5.42 26.53
CA ARG A 590 4.25 -4.03 26.90
C ARG A 590 3.06 -3.40 27.62
#